data_fa64fd54db80da01e640c2dbe33a8ed2
#
_entry.id   fa64fd54db80da01e640c2dbe33a8ed2
#
_cell.length_a   1.000
_cell.length_b   1.000
_cell.length_c   1.000
_cell.angle_alpha   90.00
_cell.angle_beta   90.00
_cell.angle_gamma   90.00
#
_symmetry.space_group_name_H-M   'P 1'
#
loop_
_entity.id
_entity.type
_entity.pdbx_description
1 polymer ?
#
loop_
_entity_poly.entity_id
_entity_poly.type
_entity_poly.pdbx_seq_one_letter_code
_entity_poly.pdbx_strand_id
1 'polypeptide(L)'
;MTTEDTPIKPWYVVRRSKLHGNGVFAARKIPAGTRIIEYGGARISAKEADRRHPTNPDDPFHTFFFALSSGRVIDGGDNGNDARWINHSCQPNCEAQEGKHGKRVYIVALQDIPRGTELSYDYGLVLDGRITKALKEGYKCLCGTPPCRGTMLALPAKKAKKADKAEKVEKPAKAEKTEKTTKTNKGPAARKAGAAEA
;
A
#
# COMPACT_ATOMS: atom_id res chain seq x y z
N MET A 1 21.49 37.85 -24.55
CA MET A 1 21.72 37.10 -23.30
C MET A 1 21.18 35.71 -23.52
N THR A 2 22.04 34.79 -23.91
CA THR A 2 21.69 33.37 -24.09
C THR A 2 21.65 32.74 -22.70
N THR A 3 20.47 32.37 -22.24
CA THR A 3 20.31 31.54 -21.04
C THR A 3 20.93 30.18 -21.34
N GLU A 4 22.12 29.91 -20.79
CA GLU A 4 22.70 28.58 -20.81
C GLU A 4 21.73 27.63 -20.15
N ASP A 5 21.21 26.69 -20.93
CA ASP A 5 20.33 25.61 -20.50
C ASP A 5 21.18 24.64 -19.69
N THR A 6 21.37 24.92 -18.39
CA THR A 6 22.09 24.03 -17.48
C THR A 6 21.33 22.71 -17.41
N PRO A 7 21.89 21.57 -17.86
CA PRO A 7 21.18 20.31 -17.88
C PRO A 7 20.69 19.95 -16.48
N ILE A 8 19.38 19.80 -16.35
CA ILE A 8 18.75 19.44 -15.07
C ILE A 8 19.34 18.07 -14.64
N LYS A 9 20.17 18.07 -13.59
CA LYS A 9 20.75 16.83 -13.05
C LYS A 9 19.62 15.88 -12.65
N PRO A 10 19.65 14.61 -13.06
CA PRO A 10 18.62 13.65 -12.71
C PRO A 10 18.50 13.48 -11.19
N TRP A 11 17.31 13.14 -10.73
CA TRP A 11 17.06 12.88 -9.31
C TRP A 11 17.74 11.61 -8.83
N TYR A 12 17.97 10.65 -9.71
CA TYR A 12 18.41 9.30 -9.36
C TYR A 12 19.43 8.73 -10.35
N VAL A 13 20.04 7.63 -9.93
CA VAL A 13 20.87 6.74 -10.75
C VAL A 13 20.54 5.29 -10.41
N VAL A 14 20.68 4.39 -11.40
CA VAL A 14 20.54 2.94 -11.19
C VAL A 14 21.91 2.33 -10.88
N ARG A 15 21.98 1.45 -9.88
CA ARG A 15 23.18 0.70 -9.49
C ARG A 15 22.78 -0.67 -8.95
N ARG A 16 23.78 -1.56 -8.72
CA ARG A 16 23.57 -2.80 -7.96
C ARG A 16 23.11 -2.46 -6.54
N SER A 17 22.04 -3.12 -6.12
CA SER A 17 21.53 -3.03 -4.75
C SER A 17 22.17 -4.09 -3.86
N LYS A 18 22.30 -3.78 -2.58
CA LYS A 18 22.65 -4.78 -1.56
C LYS A 18 21.43 -5.61 -1.12
N LEU A 19 20.22 -5.15 -1.46
CA LEU A 19 18.98 -5.86 -1.14
C LEU A 19 18.70 -6.95 -2.18
N HIS A 20 18.53 -6.55 -3.43
CA HIS A 20 18.23 -7.46 -4.54
C HIS A 20 18.54 -6.78 -5.88
N GLY A 21 19.16 -7.50 -6.79
CA GLY A 21 19.37 -7.10 -8.20
C GLY A 21 19.90 -5.68 -8.37
N ASN A 22 19.20 -4.86 -9.14
CA ASN A 22 19.45 -3.44 -9.29
C ASN A 22 18.64 -2.66 -8.24
N GLY A 23 19.06 -1.42 -7.97
CA GLY A 23 18.37 -0.46 -7.13
C GLY A 23 18.45 0.93 -7.73
N VAL A 24 17.57 1.81 -7.30
CA VAL A 24 17.53 3.23 -7.69
C VAL A 24 18.03 4.05 -6.50
N PHE A 25 18.99 4.93 -6.74
CA PHE A 25 19.67 5.70 -5.69
C PHE A 25 19.55 7.19 -5.97
N ALA A 26 19.35 7.99 -4.92
CA ALA A 26 19.35 9.44 -5.04
C ALA A 26 20.68 9.97 -5.59
N ALA A 27 20.66 10.62 -6.75
CA ALA A 27 21.86 11.24 -7.37
C ALA A 27 22.22 12.57 -6.70
N ARG A 28 21.26 13.20 -6.04
CA ARG A 28 21.35 14.44 -5.25
C ARG A 28 20.35 14.36 -4.10
N LYS A 29 20.38 15.34 -3.17
CA LYS A 29 19.32 15.45 -2.16
C LYS A 29 17.96 15.61 -2.86
N ILE A 30 16.97 14.81 -2.47
CA ILE A 30 15.60 14.84 -2.97
C ILE A 30 14.70 15.36 -1.84
N PRO A 31 14.06 16.53 -1.99
CA PRO A 31 13.12 17.05 -0.99
C PRO A 31 11.87 16.17 -0.85
N ALA A 32 11.28 16.16 0.34
CA ALA A 32 9.97 15.55 0.56
C ALA A 32 8.92 16.09 -0.43
N GLY A 33 7.99 15.24 -0.86
CA GLY A 33 6.95 15.58 -1.82
C GLY A 33 7.41 15.64 -3.29
N THR A 34 8.72 15.45 -3.58
CA THR A 34 9.22 15.45 -4.96
C THR A 34 8.69 14.24 -5.72
N ARG A 35 8.06 14.47 -6.88
CA ARG A 35 7.80 13.41 -7.88
C ARG A 35 9.11 13.06 -8.58
N ILE A 36 9.63 11.88 -8.30
CA ILE A 36 10.95 11.45 -8.74
C ILE A 36 10.90 10.88 -10.15
N ILE A 37 9.97 9.95 -10.38
CA ILE A 37 9.81 9.22 -11.63
C ILE A 37 8.38 8.70 -11.78
N GLU A 38 7.86 8.61 -13.01
CA GLU A 38 6.64 7.86 -13.31
C GLU A 38 6.98 6.37 -13.43
N TYR A 39 6.13 5.50 -12.89
CA TYR A 39 6.26 4.05 -13.11
C TYR A 39 5.77 3.71 -14.52
N GLY A 40 6.72 3.51 -15.43
CA GLY A 40 6.48 3.21 -16.84
C GLY A 40 6.29 1.72 -17.11
N GLY A 41 5.58 1.42 -18.20
CA GLY A 41 5.37 0.07 -18.67
C GLY A 41 4.09 -0.09 -19.50
N ALA A 42 3.93 -1.25 -20.13
CA ALA A 42 2.74 -1.60 -20.88
C ALA A 42 1.52 -1.73 -19.95
N ARG A 43 0.39 -1.15 -20.37
CA ARG A 43 -0.87 -1.25 -19.60
C ARG A 43 -1.69 -2.42 -20.08
N ILE A 44 -1.78 -3.45 -19.25
CA ILE A 44 -2.45 -4.72 -19.55
C ILE A 44 -3.67 -4.92 -18.65
N SER A 45 -4.52 -5.87 -18.97
CA SER A 45 -5.60 -6.32 -18.09
C SER A 45 -5.05 -7.24 -16.98
N ALA A 46 -5.78 -7.38 -15.86
CA ALA A 46 -5.44 -8.36 -14.83
C ALA A 46 -5.32 -9.78 -15.42
N LYS A 47 -6.29 -10.18 -16.27
CA LYS A 47 -6.25 -11.49 -16.97
C LYS A 47 -4.98 -11.68 -17.80
N GLU A 48 -4.49 -10.64 -18.46
CA GLU A 48 -3.24 -10.72 -19.23
C GLU A 48 -2.01 -10.78 -18.31
N ALA A 49 -2.04 -10.08 -17.17
CA ALA A 49 -0.98 -10.20 -16.16
C ALA A 49 -0.90 -11.63 -15.60
N ASP A 50 -2.05 -12.24 -15.28
CA ASP A 50 -2.12 -13.63 -14.82
C ASP A 50 -1.57 -14.60 -15.88
N ARG A 51 -1.88 -14.37 -17.15
CA ARG A 51 -1.35 -15.17 -18.26
C ARG A 51 0.17 -15.06 -18.41
N ARG A 52 0.74 -13.89 -18.14
CA ARG A 52 2.19 -13.65 -18.20
C ARG A 52 2.93 -14.15 -16.97
N HIS A 53 2.21 -14.37 -15.86
CA HIS A 53 2.83 -14.81 -14.60
C HIS A 53 2.96 -16.36 -14.53
N PRO A 54 4.10 -16.90 -14.07
CA PRO A 54 5.35 -16.20 -13.76
C PRO A 54 6.09 -15.76 -15.03
N THR A 55 6.62 -14.53 -15.03
CA THR A 55 7.42 -14.01 -16.14
C THR A 55 8.78 -14.70 -16.25
N ASN A 56 9.30 -15.20 -15.12
CA ASN A 56 10.50 -16.01 -15.03
C ASN A 56 10.20 -17.28 -14.22
N PRO A 57 10.18 -18.48 -14.82
CA PRO A 57 9.95 -19.73 -14.10
C PRO A 57 11.00 -20.05 -13.02
N ASP A 58 12.25 -19.58 -13.19
CA ASP A 58 13.34 -19.80 -12.22
C ASP A 58 13.23 -18.87 -11.01
N ASP A 59 12.50 -17.74 -11.15
CA ASP A 59 12.20 -16.81 -10.07
C ASP A 59 10.73 -16.36 -10.16
N PRO A 60 9.78 -17.24 -9.82
CA PRO A 60 8.35 -17.03 -10.05
C PRO A 60 7.75 -15.94 -9.19
N PHE A 61 8.45 -15.49 -8.14
CA PHE A 61 7.98 -14.45 -7.22
C PHE A 61 8.47 -13.04 -7.59
N HIS A 62 9.35 -12.94 -8.60
CA HIS A 62 9.88 -11.67 -9.06
C HIS A 62 9.13 -11.18 -10.30
N THR A 63 8.35 -10.12 -10.13
CA THR A 63 7.62 -9.48 -11.21
C THR A 63 7.78 -7.96 -11.14
N PHE A 64 7.51 -7.30 -12.27
CA PHE A 64 7.45 -5.84 -12.36
C PHE A 64 6.03 -5.33 -12.54
N PHE A 65 5.04 -6.11 -12.08
CA PHE A 65 3.63 -5.75 -12.19
C PHE A 65 3.23 -4.75 -11.10
N PHE A 66 2.58 -3.67 -11.52
CA PHE A 66 1.99 -2.68 -10.64
C PHE A 66 0.47 -2.65 -10.86
N ALA A 67 -0.29 -3.08 -9.85
CA ALA A 67 -1.75 -3.08 -9.90
C ALA A 67 -2.31 -1.66 -9.69
N LEU A 68 -3.24 -1.24 -10.54
CA LEU A 68 -3.92 0.06 -10.48
C LEU A 68 -5.29 -0.08 -9.81
N SER A 69 -5.78 0.98 -9.19
CA SER A 69 -7.13 1.05 -8.61
C SER A 69 -8.23 0.80 -9.64
N SER A 70 -7.94 1.04 -10.94
CA SER A 70 -8.83 0.75 -12.06
C SER A 70 -8.97 -0.73 -12.42
N GLY A 71 -8.27 -1.64 -11.73
CA GLY A 71 -8.20 -3.07 -12.05
C GLY A 71 -7.29 -3.40 -13.25
N ARG A 72 -6.58 -2.42 -13.80
CA ARG A 72 -5.52 -2.65 -14.78
C ARG A 72 -4.18 -2.84 -14.10
N VAL A 73 -3.20 -3.33 -14.86
CA VAL A 73 -1.83 -3.56 -14.40
C VAL A 73 -0.85 -2.83 -15.32
N ILE A 74 0.18 -2.22 -14.76
CA ILE A 74 1.35 -1.76 -15.50
C ILE A 74 2.39 -2.88 -15.45
N ASP A 75 2.80 -3.38 -16.60
CA ASP A 75 3.91 -4.32 -16.73
C ASP A 75 5.20 -3.55 -16.99
N GLY A 76 5.98 -3.32 -15.94
CA GLY A 76 7.28 -2.64 -16.02
C GLY A 76 8.36 -3.47 -16.71
N GLY A 77 8.13 -4.76 -16.97
CA GLY A 77 9.00 -5.60 -17.78
C GLY A 77 8.87 -5.33 -19.28
N ASP A 78 7.70 -4.82 -19.70
CA ASP A 78 7.35 -4.53 -21.09
C ASP A 78 7.29 -3.01 -21.31
N ASN A 79 8.25 -2.47 -22.06
CA ASN A 79 8.41 -1.02 -22.29
C ASN A 79 8.48 -0.18 -21.00
N GLY A 80 9.02 -0.76 -19.92
CA GLY A 80 9.19 -0.10 -18.63
C GLY A 80 10.40 0.83 -18.59
N ASN A 81 10.53 1.52 -17.47
CA ASN A 81 11.64 2.42 -17.18
C ASN A 81 12.35 2.03 -15.86
N ASP A 82 13.28 2.86 -15.41
CA ASP A 82 14.09 2.59 -14.22
C ASP A 82 13.28 2.47 -12.91
N ALA A 83 12.02 2.95 -12.86
CA ALA A 83 11.17 2.81 -11.69
C ALA A 83 10.97 1.37 -11.27
N ARG A 84 11.01 0.42 -12.20
CA ARG A 84 10.92 -1.03 -11.94
C ARG A 84 12.02 -1.56 -11.01
N TRP A 85 13.16 -0.86 -10.93
CA TRP A 85 14.30 -1.24 -10.10
C TRP A 85 14.23 -0.67 -8.68
N ILE A 86 13.19 0.10 -8.32
CA ILE A 86 13.02 0.59 -6.95
C ILE A 86 12.58 -0.57 -6.06
N ASN A 87 13.43 -0.93 -5.10
CA ASN A 87 13.21 -2.07 -4.22
C ASN A 87 12.14 -1.81 -3.15
N HIS A 88 11.61 -2.90 -2.60
CA HIS A 88 10.66 -2.84 -1.49
C HIS A 88 11.33 -2.54 -0.16
N SER A 89 10.64 -1.76 0.69
CA SER A 89 10.94 -1.65 2.12
C SER A 89 9.66 -1.60 2.97
N CYS A 90 9.72 -2.21 4.16
CA CYS A 90 8.65 -2.07 5.17
C CYS A 90 8.71 -0.74 5.92
N GLN A 91 9.80 0.02 5.76
CA GLN A 91 9.98 1.40 6.21
C GLN A 91 10.52 2.23 5.04
N PRO A 92 9.65 2.55 4.08
CA PRO A 92 10.06 3.17 2.83
C PRO A 92 10.36 4.65 2.97
N ASN A 93 11.17 5.19 2.05
CA ASN A 93 11.41 6.62 1.88
C ASN A 93 10.64 7.25 0.73
N CYS A 94 9.94 6.43 -0.05
CA CYS A 94 9.05 6.86 -1.13
C CYS A 94 7.70 6.16 -1.01
N GLU A 95 6.71 6.69 -1.74
CA GLU A 95 5.43 6.04 -1.96
C GLU A 95 5.06 6.06 -3.44
N ALA A 96 4.19 5.15 -3.85
CA ALA A 96 3.62 5.13 -5.18
C ALA A 96 2.25 5.81 -5.15
N GLN A 97 2.13 6.95 -5.81
CA GLN A 97 0.88 7.73 -5.90
C GLN A 97 0.24 7.57 -7.27
N GLU A 98 -1.01 7.10 -7.32
CA GLU A 98 -1.80 7.16 -8.54
C GLU A 98 -2.25 8.59 -8.84
N GLY A 99 -2.15 9.00 -10.10
CA GLY A 99 -2.68 10.26 -10.57
C GLY A 99 -4.21 10.28 -10.56
N LYS A 100 -4.81 11.48 -10.60
CA LYS A 100 -6.26 11.74 -10.46
C LYS A 100 -7.21 10.85 -11.31
N HIS A 101 -6.71 10.22 -12.35
CA HIS A 101 -7.53 9.37 -13.25
C HIS A 101 -7.10 7.89 -13.22
N GLY A 102 -6.32 7.45 -12.22
CA GLY A 102 -5.85 6.07 -12.14
C GLY A 102 -5.04 5.57 -13.35
N LYS A 103 -4.51 6.51 -14.17
CA LYS A 103 -3.79 6.19 -15.41
C LYS A 103 -2.29 6.21 -15.27
N ARG A 104 -1.75 6.92 -14.30
CA ARG A 104 -0.32 7.11 -14.09
C ARG A 104 0.02 6.87 -12.64
N VAL A 105 1.17 6.34 -12.38
CA VAL A 105 1.72 6.16 -11.04
C VAL A 105 3.04 6.92 -10.96
N TYR A 106 3.21 7.69 -9.91
CA TYR A 106 4.43 8.43 -9.65
C TYR A 106 5.07 7.94 -8.36
N ILE A 107 6.37 7.75 -8.38
CA ILE A 107 7.13 7.52 -7.17
C ILE A 107 7.48 8.89 -6.57
N VAL A 108 7.03 9.10 -5.33
CA VAL A 108 7.11 10.40 -4.62
C VAL A 108 7.90 10.22 -3.33
N ALA A 109 8.79 11.15 -3.01
CA ALA A 109 9.55 11.15 -1.78
C ALA A 109 8.64 11.42 -0.58
N LEU A 110 8.63 10.55 0.42
CA LEU A 110 7.90 10.72 1.70
C LEU A 110 8.60 11.69 2.66
N GLN A 111 9.91 11.82 2.51
CA GLN A 111 10.80 12.63 3.37
C GLN A 111 11.96 13.16 2.55
N ASP A 112 12.76 14.05 3.13
CA ASP A 112 14.03 14.44 2.53
C ASP A 112 14.94 13.22 2.40
N ILE A 113 15.41 12.93 1.18
CA ILE A 113 16.27 11.78 0.90
C ILE A 113 17.68 12.28 0.58
N PRO A 114 18.68 11.94 1.40
CA PRO A 114 20.07 12.32 1.16
C PRO A 114 20.63 11.69 -0.13
N ARG A 115 21.60 12.36 -0.76
CA ARG A 115 22.35 11.80 -1.90
C ARG A 115 22.95 10.43 -1.54
N GLY A 116 22.83 9.48 -2.46
CA GLY A 116 23.41 8.14 -2.31
C GLY A 116 22.52 7.15 -1.58
N THR A 117 21.38 7.60 -1.01
CA THR A 117 20.40 6.73 -0.38
C THR A 117 19.61 5.94 -1.43
N GLU A 118 19.42 4.65 -1.22
CA GLU A 118 18.55 3.82 -2.06
C GLU A 118 17.09 4.22 -1.87
N LEU A 119 16.37 4.40 -2.97
CA LEU A 119 14.92 4.65 -2.97
C LEU A 119 14.18 3.34 -2.76
N SER A 120 13.13 3.39 -1.95
CA SER A 120 12.29 2.23 -1.70
C SER A 120 10.83 2.65 -1.47
N TYR A 121 9.89 1.78 -1.85
CA TYR A 121 8.49 1.96 -1.49
C TYR A 121 7.89 0.64 -1.00
N ASP A 122 6.76 0.71 -0.28
CA ASP A 122 6.06 -0.50 0.12
C ASP A 122 5.27 -1.05 -1.07
N TYR A 123 5.60 -2.24 -1.52
CA TYR A 123 4.90 -2.88 -2.63
C TYR A 123 3.45 -3.21 -2.29
N GLY A 124 3.17 -3.53 -1.00
CA GLY A 124 1.82 -3.83 -0.54
C GLY A 124 1.14 -4.92 -1.37
N LEU A 125 1.87 -5.97 -1.76
CA LEU A 125 1.38 -6.99 -2.68
C LEU A 125 0.16 -7.70 -2.12
N VAL A 126 -0.93 -7.66 -2.85
CA VAL A 126 -2.18 -8.37 -2.53
C VAL A 126 -2.28 -9.59 -3.42
N LEU A 127 -2.50 -10.76 -2.81
CA LEU A 127 -2.73 -12.01 -3.52
C LEU A 127 -4.15 -12.48 -3.20
N ASP A 128 -4.80 -13.11 -4.18
CA ASP A 128 -6.08 -13.74 -3.97
C ASP A 128 -5.95 -14.99 -3.09
N GLY A 129 -6.91 -15.15 -2.18
CA GLY A 129 -6.99 -16.31 -1.31
C GLY A 129 -6.16 -16.23 -0.02
N ARG A 130 -5.88 -17.40 0.56
CA ARG A 130 -5.21 -17.49 1.86
C ARG A 130 -3.70 -17.37 1.71
N ILE A 131 -3.09 -16.43 2.43
CA ILE A 131 -1.63 -16.28 2.50
C ILE A 131 -1.04 -17.46 3.30
N THR A 132 -0.33 -18.34 2.61
CA THR A 132 0.35 -19.52 3.20
C THR A 132 1.76 -19.16 3.69
N LYS A 133 2.39 -20.08 4.45
CA LYS A 133 3.79 -19.94 4.84
C LYS A 133 4.71 -19.95 3.62
N ALA A 134 4.44 -20.80 2.64
CA ALA A 134 5.22 -20.88 1.39
C ALA A 134 5.15 -19.57 0.59
N LEU A 135 3.96 -18.95 0.47
CA LEU A 135 3.82 -17.65 -0.18
C LEU A 135 4.60 -16.55 0.55
N LYS A 136 4.57 -16.53 1.90
CA LYS A 136 5.37 -15.56 2.66
C LYS A 136 6.87 -15.73 2.46
N GLU A 137 7.34 -16.97 2.34
CA GLU A 137 8.74 -17.25 2.07
C GLU A 137 9.13 -16.88 0.65
N GLY A 138 8.29 -17.17 -0.36
CA GLY A 138 8.51 -16.75 -1.75
C GLY A 138 8.56 -15.23 -1.91
N TYR A 139 7.69 -14.50 -1.19
CA TYR A 139 7.68 -13.03 -1.15
C TYR A 139 8.42 -12.47 0.07
N LYS A 140 9.54 -13.08 0.47
CA LYS A 140 10.35 -12.65 1.60
C LYS A 140 10.87 -11.23 1.44
N CYS A 141 10.73 -10.42 2.49
CA CYS A 141 11.30 -9.09 2.52
C CYS A 141 12.75 -9.11 3.01
N LEU A 142 13.64 -8.43 2.29
CA LEU A 142 15.06 -8.31 2.60
C LEU A 142 15.45 -6.90 3.09
N CYS A 143 14.49 -6.01 3.41
CA CYS A 143 14.78 -4.61 3.73
C CYS A 143 15.62 -4.41 4.99
N GLY A 144 15.65 -5.36 5.93
CA GLY A 144 16.45 -5.29 7.17
C GLY A 144 16.06 -4.18 8.13
N THR A 145 14.93 -3.49 7.92
CA THR A 145 14.49 -2.40 8.81
C THR A 145 13.88 -2.95 10.11
N PRO A 146 13.97 -2.25 11.26
CA PRO A 146 13.41 -2.71 12.54
C PRO A 146 11.93 -3.12 12.47
N PRO A 147 11.03 -2.37 11.79
CA PRO A 147 9.62 -2.75 11.67
C PRO A 147 9.36 -3.73 10.51
N CYS A 148 10.38 -4.45 10.02
CA CYS A 148 10.21 -5.38 8.90
C CYS A 148 9.17 -6.46 9.23
N ARG A 149 8.16 -6.61 8.36
CA ARG A 149 7.11 -7.64 8.50
C ARG A 149 7.50 -9.01 7.95
N GLY A 150 8.74 -9.15 7.43
CA GLY A 150 9.29 -10.40 6.90
C GLY A 150 8.77 -10.80 5.51
N THR A 151 7.84 -10.05 4.93
CA THR A 151 7.27 -10.31 3.60
C THR A 151 6.90 -9.02 2.89
N MET A 152 6.91 -9.03 1.56
CA MET A 152 6.43 -7.92 0.71
C MET A 152 4.90 -7.91 0.58
N LEU A 153 4.22 -8.97 1.06
CA LEU A 153 2.77 -9.06 1.00
C LEU A 153 2.09 -8.07 1.96
N ALA A 154 0.97 -7.52 1.54
CA ALA A 154 0.06 -6.81 2.42
C ALA A 154 -0.57 -7.82 3.40
N LEU A 155 -0.25 -7.69 4.68
CA LEU A 155 -0.86 -8.52 5.71
C LEU A 155 -2.15 -7.87 6.20
N PRO A 156 -3.23 -8.64 6.45
CA PRO A 156 -4.44 -8.10 7.05
C PRO A 156 -4.09 -7.45 8.39
N ALA A 157 -4.67 -6.28 8.67
CA ALA A 157 -4.50 -5.61 9.95
C ALA A 157 -4.83 -6.60 11.08
N LYS A 158 -3.91 -6.77 12.04
CA LYS A 158 -4.19 -7.55 13.25
C LYS A 158 -5.42 -6.93 13.91
N LYS A 159 -6.55 -7.66 13.96
CA LYS A 159 -7.69 -7.25 14.79
C LYS A 159 -7.14 -7.00 16.20
N ALA A 160 -7.25 -5.77 16.68
CA ALA A 160 -6.91 -5.45 18.06
C ALA A 160 -7.65 -6.45 18.94
N LYS A 161 -6.91 -7.24 19.73
CA LYS A 161 -7.53 -8.09 20.76
C LYS A 161 -8.31 -7.12 21.65
N LYS A 162 -9.64 -7.24 21.66
CA LYS A 162 -10.46 -6.59 22.71
C LYS A 162 -9.87 -7.05 24.04
N ALA A 163 -9.30 -6.12 24.78
CA ALA A 163 -8.96 -6.35 26.16
C ALA A 163 -10.31 -6.57 26.88
N ASP A 164 -10.61 -7.81 27.20
CA ASP A 164 -11.65 -8.16 28.17
C ASP A 164 -11.18 -7.65 29.52
N LYS A 165 -11.54 -6.40 29.81
CA LYS A 165 -11.51 -5.87 31.15
C LYS A 165 -12.86 -6.21 31.76
N ALA A 166 -12.95 -7.41 32.32
CA ALA A 166 -14.00 -7.78 33.24
C ALA A 166 -13.79 -6.99 34.53
N GLU A 167 -14.42 -5.83 34.61
CA GLU A 167 -14.58 -5.10 35.86
C GLU A 167 -15.77 -5.72 36.61
N LYS A 168 -15.40 -6.46 37.65
CA LYS A 168 -16.29 -7.10 38.59
C LYS A 168 -16.91 -6.00 39.46
N VAL A 169 -18.10 -5.52 39.10
CA VAL A 169 -18.87 -4.60 39.95
C VAL A 169 -19.60 -5.44 40.95
N GLU A 170 -19.22 -5.27 42.24
CA GLU A 170 -19.93 -5.76 43.41
C GLU A 170 -21.32 -5.12 43.49
N LYS A 171 -22.32 -5.98 43.76
CA LYS A 171 -23.69 -5.57 44.05
C LYS A 171 -23.76 -4.94 45.46
N PRO A 172 -24.39 -3.79 45.64
CA PRO A 172 -24.96 -3.42 46.93
C PRO A 172 -26.40 -3.93 47.07
N ALA A 173 -26.75 -4.26 48.32
CA ALA A 173 -27.90 -4.95 48.75
C ALA A 173 -29.21 -4.14 48.63
N LYS A 174 -30.31 -4.93 48.69
CA LYS A 174 -31.75 -4.58 48.73
C LYS A 174 -32.10 -3.46 49.70
N ALA A 175 -32.99 -2.56 49.24
CA ALA A 175 -33.98 -1.95 50.08
C ALA A 175 -35.33 -1.81 49.34
N GLU A 176 -36.38 -1.96 50.09
CA GLU A 176 -37.74 -2.40 49.91
C GLU A 176 -38.72 -1.32 49.42
N LYS A 177 -39.71 -1.77 48.64
CA LYS A 177 -41.09 -1.27 48.42
C LYS A 177 -41.45 0.22 48.58
N THR A 178 -42.13 0.74 47.58
CA THR A 178 -43.60 1.03 47.69
C THR A 178 -44.21 1.33 46.32
N GLU A 179 -45.45 0.85 46.19
CA GLU A 179 -46.47 0.92 45.17
C GLU A 179 -46.95 2.34 44.84
N LYS A 180 -47.29 2.67 43.59
CA LYS A 180 -48.60 3.13 43.15
C LYS A 180 -48.68 3.45 41.65
N THR A 181 -49.56 2.68 41.01
CA THR A 181 -50.52 2.94 39.91
C THR A 181 -50.63 4.36 39.35
N THR A 182 -50.66 4.49 38.01
CA THR A 182 -51.84 4.81 37.15
C THR A 182 -51.40 4.96 35.69
N LYS A 183 -51.91 4.14 34.84
CA LYS A 183 -52.84 4.25 33.69
C LYS A 183 -52.64 5.36 32.66
N THR A 184 -52.66 4.85 31.42
CA THR A 184 -53.25 5.36 30.15
C THR A 184 -52.38 6.30 29.32
N ASN A 185 -52.28 6.22 28.01
CA ASN A 185 -53.11 5.71 26.95
C ASN A 185 -52.38 5.92 25.58
N LYS A 186 -52.62 4.97 24.67
CA LYS A 186 -52.70 5.11 23.21
C LYS A 186 -51.58 5.73 22.37
N GLY A 187 -51.15 4.90 21.44
CA GLY A 187 -50.48 5.13 20.17
C GLY A 187 -51.28 6.01 19.17
N PRO A 188 -51.12 5.96 17.85
CA PRO A 188 -50.35 5.07 17.00
C PRO A 188 -49.63 5.76 15.82
N ALA A 189 -48.84 4.94 15.13
CA ALA A 189 -48.76 4.84 13.67
C ALA A 189 -48.11 5.92 12.79
N ALA A 190 -47.30 5.37 11.97
CA ALA A 190 -47.26 5.47 10.52
C ALA A 190 -46.16 6.35 9.91
N ARG A 191 -45.35 5.65 9.21
CA ARG A 191 -45.20 5.51 7.75
C ARG A 191 -44.27 6.51 7.05
N LYS A 192 -43.31 5.85 6.41
CA LYS A 192 -42.97 5.79 4.98
C LYS A 192 -42.08 6.89 4.42
N ALA A 193 -40.98 6.35 3.83
CA ALA A 193 -40.66 6.28 2.41
C ALA A 193 -40.12 7.60 1.85
N GLY A 194 -39.18 7.58 1.04
CA GLY A 194 -38.71 7.06 -0.18
C GLY A 194 -37.52 7.86 -0.60
N ALA A 195 -36.55 7.21 -1.12
CA ALA A 195 -36.32 7.04 -2.55
C ALA A 195 -35.96 8.30 -3.33
N ALA A 196 -34.84 8.14 -3.93
CA ALA A 196 -34.47 8.35 -5.33
C ALA A 196 -33.71 9.62 -5.69
N GLU A 197 -32.59 9.33 -6.32
CA GLU A 197 -32.10 9.81 -7.63
C GLU A 197 -31.80 11.30 -7.83
N ALA A 198 -30.57 11.60 -8.03
CA ALA A 198 -29.96 12.03 -9.29
C ALA A 198 -28.42 12.00 -9.17
#